data_69c5ad6a1137cd47f0f684985e13e6a8
#
_entry.id   69c5ad6a1137cd47f0f684985e13e6a8
#
_cell.length_a   1.000
_cell.length_b   1.000
_cell.length_c   1.000
_cell.angle_alpha   90.00
_cell.angle_beta   90.00
_cell.angle_gamma   90.00
#
_symmetry.space_group_name_H-M   'P 1'
#
loop_
_entity.id
_entity.type
_entity.pdbx_description
1 polymer ?
#
loop_
_entity_poly.entity_id
_entity_poly.type
_entity_poly.pdbx_seq_one_letter_code
_entity_poly.pdbx_strand_id
1 'polypeptide(L)'
;MGEFVFPIRKPEQIVDLLKENGIPVASKIMLEGGELPYADYMRLASLFPESEVVDGTAIIREARSVKTPLEIELFRRSAALHAQAYSKIPDVYHPGMTDRELSVEVERLMRLEGCLGIFRVFGQSMEIFMGSVLAGDNAATPSPYDFALGGKGLDPSLPGG
;
A
#
# COMPACT_ATOMS: atom_id res chain seq x y z
N MET A 1 -19.19 5.54 -22.67
CA MET A 1 -19.80 5.48 -21.34
C MET A 1 -19.42 6.75 -20.60
N GLY A 2 -20.39 7.64 -20.35
CA GLY A 2 -20.11 8.83 -19.53
C GLY A 2 -19.84 8.39 -18.10
N GLU A 3 -18.69 8.76 -17.56
CA GLU A 3 -18.38 8.54 -16.15
C GLU A 3 -19.27 9.49 -15.33
N PHE A 4 -20.25 8.94 -14.65
CA PHE A 4 -21.01 9.67 -13.65
C PHE A 4 -20.20 9.66 -12.35
N VAL A 5 -19.49 10.75 -12.08
CA VAL A 5 -18.78 10.96 -10.82
C VAL A 5 -19.59 11.87 -9.94
N PHE A 6 -20.05 11.34 -8.81
CA PHE A 6 -20.79 12.12 -7.83
C PHE A 6 -19.88 12.40 -6.63
N PRO A 7 -19.57 13.67 -6.32
CA PRO A 7 -18.78 14.00 -5.14
C PRO A 7 -19.59 13.77 -3.87
N ILE A 8 -19.09 12.92 -2.98
CA ILE A 8 -19.66 12.72 -1.65
C ILE A 8 -18.67 13.20 -0.58
N ARG A 9 -19.20 13.71 0.52
CA ARG A 9 -18.43 14.10 1.71
C ARG A 9 -18.55 13.09 2.85
N LYS A 10 -19.65 12.36 2.85
CA LYS A 10 -19.97 11.36 3.89
C LYS A 10 -20.57 10.13 3.23
N PRO A 11 -20.27 8.91 3.72
CA PRO A 11 -20.84 7.67 3.20
C PRO A 11 -22.38 7.64 3.19
N GLU A 12 -23.02 8.34 4.12
CA GLU A 12 -24.48 8.41 4.24
C GLU A 12 -25.16 8.97 2.97
N GLN A 13 -24.43 9.78 2.21
CA GLN A 13 -24.91 10.34 0.94
C GLN A 13 -25.05 9.30 -0.19
N ILE A 14 -24.46 8.11 -0.04
CA ILE A 14 -24.48 7.05 -1.07
C ILE A 14 -25.93 6.64 -1.35
N VAL A 15 -26.71 6.39 -0.33
CA VAL A 15 -28.10 5.91 -0.47
C VAL A 15 -28.98 6.97 -1.15
N ASP A 16 -28.80 8.23 -0.78
CA ASP A 16 -29.56 9.35 -1.38
C ASP A 16 -29.21 9.50 -2.86
N LEU A 17 -27.91 9.45 -3.20
CA LEU A 17 -27.45 9.50 -4.59
C LEU A 17 -27.97 8.35 -5.43
N LEU A 18 -28.01 7.13 -4.89
CA LEU A 18 -28.59 5.99 -5.59
C LEU A 18 -30.07 6.25 -5.90
N LYS A 19 -30.86 6.74 -4.93
CA LYS A 19 -32.26 7.06 -5.10
C LYS A 19 -32.49 8.19 -6.11
N GLU A 20 -31.76 9.29 -6.00
CA GLU A 20 -31.83 10.45 -6.88
C GLU A 20 -31.54 10.09 -8.35
N ASN A 21 -30.68 9.12 -8.58
CA ASN A 21 -30.31 8.65 -9.91
C ASN A 21 -31.12 7.42 -10.38
N GLY A 22 -32.15 7.02 -9.64
CA GLY A 22 -33.00 5.89 -10.01
C GLY A 22 -32.26 4.54 -9.97
N ILE A 23 -31.16 4.45 -9.24
CA ILE A 23 -30.39 3.23 -9.09
C ILE A 23 -30.94 2.45 -7.90
N PRO A 24 -31.47 1.24 -8.09
CA PRO A 24 -32.00 0.45 -6.98
C PRO A 24 -30.87 0.01 -6.04
N VAL A 25 -31.15 0.08 -4.74
CA VAL A 25 -30.25 -0.52 -3.74
C VAL A 25 -30.27 -2.04 -3.91
N ALA A 26 -29.11 -2.64 -4.00
CA ALA A 26 -28.99 -4.08 -4.15
C ALA A 26 -29.48 -4.81 -2.88
N SER A 27 -30.14 -5.97 -3.06
CA SER A 27 -30.57 -6.82 -1.94
C SER A 27 -29.42 -7.46 -1.18
N LYS A 28 -28.23 -7.55 -1.82
CA LYS A 28 -27.00 -8.06 -1.22
C LYS A 28 -25.85 -7.10 -1.49
N ILE A 29 -25.13 -6.72 -0.44
CA ILE A 29 -23.99 -5.80 -0.49
C ILE A 29 -22.79 -6.49 0.12
N MET A 30 -21.64 -6.35 -0.54
CA MET A 30 -20.37 -6.87 -0.03
C MET A 30 -19.52 -5.72 0.51
N LEU A 31 -19.05 -5.87 1.73
CA LEU A 31 -18.06 -4.99 2.34
C LEU A 31 -16.75 -5.76 2.57
N GLU A 32 -15.63 -5.08 2.49
CA GLU A 32 -14.30 -5.67 2.72
C GLU A 32 -14.02 -5.75 4.23
N GLY A 33 -14.72 -6.70 4.90
CA GLY A 33 -14.73 -6.81 6.36
C GLY A 33 -13.35 -7.13 6.97
N GLY A 34 -12.48 -7.78 6.20
CA GLY A 34 -11.09 -8.07 6.62
C GLY A 34 -10.16 -6.85 6.60
N GLU A 35 -10.56 -5.74 5.98
CA GLU A 35 -9.74 -4.53 5.83
C GLU A 35 -10.34 -3.31 6.53
N LEU A 36 -11.66 -3.27 6.66
CA LEU A 36 -12.35 -2.17 7.30
C LEU A 36 -12.26 -2.26 8.83
N PRO A 37 -11.95 -1.16 9.54
CA PRO A 37 -12.15 -1.09 10.96
C PRO A 37 -13.61 -1.43 11.32
N TYR A 38 -13.81 -2.12 12.43
CA TYR A 38 -15.14 -2.56 12.85
C TYR A 38 -16.19 -1.42 12.88
N ALA A 39 -15.79 -0.25 13.36
CA ALA A 39 -16.69 0.91 13.42
C ALA A 39 -17.12 1.37 12.02
N ASP A 40 -16.20 1.37 11.05
CA ASP A 40 -16.50 1.76 9.67
C ASP A 40 -17.36 0.70 8.98
N TYR A 41 -17.07 -0.59 9.23
CA TYR A 41 -17.91 -1.69 8.74
C TYR A 41 -19.35 -1.55 9.22
N MET A 42 -19.55 -1.36 10.53
CA MET A 42 -20.89 -1.21 11.12
C MET A 42 -21.60 0.04 10.62
N ARG A 43 -20.89 1.14 10.48
CA ARG A 43 -21.42 2.39 9.90
C ARG A 43 -21.91 2.19 8.47
N LEU A 44 -21.09 1.59 7.61
CA LEU A 44 -21.45 1.31 6.22
C LEU A 44 -22.60 0.31 6.12
N ALA A 45 -22.58 -0.75 6.90
CA ALA A 45 -23.68 -1.74 6.93
C ALA A 45 -25.03 -1.11 7.33
N SER A 46 -25.00 -0.19 8.28
CA SER A 46 -26.22 0.50 8.74
C SER A 46 -26.90 1.40 7.70
N LEU A 47 -26.20 1.75 6.62
CA LEU A 47 -26.78 2.52 5.52
C LEU A 47 -27.75 1.70 4.66
N PHE A 48 -27.69 0.38 4.75
CA PHE A 48 -28.42 -0.55 3.90
C PHE A 48 -29.25 -1.54 4.73
N PRO A 49 -30.23 -1.06 5.53
CA PRO A 49 -30.95 -1.89 6.51
C PRO A 49 -31.78 -3.01 5.85
N GLU A 50 -32.16 -2.85 4.58
CA GLU A 50 -32.94 -3.85 3.85
C GLU A 50 -32.05 -4.80 3.02
N SER A 51 -30.72 -4.66 3.07
CA SER A 51 -29.79 -5.48 2.31
C SER A 51 -29.12 -6.51 3.20
N GLU A 52 -28.86 -7.68 2.65
CA GLU A 52 -27.96 -8.65 3.25
C GLU A 52 -26.51 -8.14 3.10
N VAL A 53 -25.85 -7.78 4.20
CA VAL A 53 -24.44 -7.36 4.16
C VAL A 53 -23.55 -8.57 4.45
N VAL A 54 -22.63 -8.87 3.53
CA VAL A 54 -21.72 -10.01 3.61
C VAL A 54 -20.27 -9.57 3.49
N ASP A 55 -19.34 -10.38 3.98
CA ASP A 55 -17.91 -10.14 3.77
C ASP A 55 -17.53 -10.46 2.31
N GLY A 56 -17.00 -9.47 1.63
CA GLY A 56 -16.51 -9.55 0.26
C GLY A 56 -15.00 -9.57 0.13
N THR A 57 -14.25 -9.64 1.23
CA THR A 57 -12.78 -9.49 1.25
C THR A 57 -12.09 -10.42 0.24
N ALA A 58 -12.46 -11.69 0.22
CA ALA A 58 -11.85 -12.67 -0.68
C ALA A 58 -12.13 -12.34 -2.16
N ILE A 59 -13.36 -11.97 -2.49
CA ILE A 59 -13.77 -11.64 -3.86
C ILE A 59 -13.07 -10.35 -4.35
N ILE A 60 -12.99 -9.34 -3.48
CA ILE A 60 -12.31 -8.08 -3.80
C ILE A 60 -10.81 -8.33 -4.04
N ARG A 61 -10.17 -9.15 -3.20
CA ARG A 61 -8.76 -9.53 -3.37
C ARG A 61 -8.53 -10.31 -4.66
N GLU A 62 -9.40 -11.23 -5.01
CA GLU A 62 -9.35 -11.97 -6.27
C GLU A 62 -9.49 -11.02 -7.47
N ALA A 63 -10.48 -10.14 -7.47
CA ALA A 63 -10.66 -9.14 -8.53
C ALA A 63 -9.42 -8.24 -8.69
N ARG A 64 -8.79 -7.82 -7.59
CA ARG A 64 -7.55 -7.01 -7.60
C ARG A 64 -6.30 -7.80 -7.97
N SER A 65 -6.32 -9.12 -7.92
CA SER A 65 -5.17 -9.95 -8.30
C SER A 65 -4.88 -9.89 -9.80
N VAL A 66 -5.91 -9.72 -10.63
CA VAL A 66 -5.80 -9.56 -12.09
C VAL A 66 -5.78 -8.07 -12.43
N LYS A 67 -4.63 -7.60 -12.89
CA LYS A 67 -4.38 -6.17 -13.14
C LYS A 67 -4.93 -5.74 -14.51
N THR A 68 -5.52 -4.56 -14.54
CA THR A 68 -5.97 -3.92 -15.78
C THR A 68 -4.79 -3.48 -16.65
N PRO A 69 -4.98 -3.24 -17.96
CA PRO A 69 -3.93 -2.71 -18.81
C PRO A 69 -3.33 -1.38 -18.30
N LEU A 70 -4.15 -0.50 -17.73
CA LEU A 70 -3.70 0.76 -17.13
C LEU A 70 -2.78 0.51 -15.92
N GLU A 71 -3.16 -0.40 -15.03
CA GLU A 71 -2.32 -0.75 -13.86
C GLU A 71 -0.99 -1.37 -14.31
N ILE A 72 -1.00 -2.24 -15.32
CA ILE A 72 0.22 -2.82 -15.88
C ILE A 72 1.12 -1.74 -16.47
N GLU A 73 0.56 -0.73 -17.15
CA GLU A 73 1.35 0.41 -17.65
C GLU A 73 1.99 1.20 -16.50
N LEU A 74 1.24 1.48 -15.45
CA LEU A 74 1.75 2.17 -14.25
C LEU A 74 2.88 1.38 -13.58
N PHE A 75 2.75 0.05 -13.47
CA PHE A 75 3.83 -0.81 -12.96
C PHE A 75 5.08 -0.76 -13.84
N ARG A 76 4.93 -0.78 -15.17
CA ARG A 76 6.07 -0.67 -16.09
C ARG A 76 6.79 0.66 -15.96
N ARG A 77 6.04 1.77 -15.82
CA ARG A 77 6.62 3.09 -15.59
C ARG A 77 7.36 3.16 -14.26
N SER A 78 6.76 2.65 -13.20
CA SER A 78 7.42 2.56 -11.89
C SER A 78 8.69 1.71 -11.95
N ALA A 79 8.64 0.54 -12.59
CA ALA A 79 9.81 -0.33 -12.77
C ALA A 79 10.94 0.35 -13.55
N ALA A 80 10.61 1.16 -14.56
CA ALA A 80 11.61 1.92 -15.31
C ALA A 80 12.32 2.97 -14.43
N LEU A 81 11.59 3.69 -13.58
CA LEU A 81 12.18 4.63 -12.62
C LEU A 81 13.09 3.92 -11.59
N HIS A 82 12.66 2.76 -11.10
CA HIS A 82 13.49 1.93 -10.23
C HIS A 82 14.78 1.49 -10.93
N ALA A 83 14.70 1.04 -12.20
CA ALA A 83 15.88 0.64 -12.96
C ALA A 83 16.86 1.81 -13.15
N GLN A 84 16.35 3.03 -13.38
CA GLN A 84 17.19 4.24 -13.47
C GLN A 84 17.90 4.54 -12.15
N ALA A 85 17.18 4.46 -11.01
CA ALA A 85 17.79 4.67 -9.71
C ALA A 85 18.87 3.60 -9.41
N TYR A 86 18.55 2.33 -9.62
CA TYR A 86 19.49 1.22 -9.37
C TYR A 86 20.74 1.27 -10.26
N SER A 87 20.62 1.72 -11.51
CA SER A 87 21.78 1.86 -12.41
C SER A 87 22.82 2.86 -11.91
N LYS A 88 22.42 3.80 -11.03
CA LYS A 88 23.29 4.82 -10.44
C LYS A 88 23.95 4.39 -9.12
N ILE A 89 23.56 3.25 -8.54
CA ILE A 89 24.13 2.77 -7.27
C ILE A 89 25.65 2.58 -7.35
N PRO A 90 26.23 2.00 -8.42
CA PRO A 90 27.67 1.89 -8.54
C PRO A 90 28.42 3.23 -8.49
N ASP A 91 27.79 4.33 -8.94
CA ASP A 91 28.42 5.64 -9.00
C ASP A 91 28.51 6.30 -7.61
N VAL A 92 27.66 5.90 -6.67
CA VAL A 92 27.61 6.46 -5.31
C VAL A 92 28.30 5.56 -4.29
N TYR A 93 28.53 4.29 -4.63
CA TYR A 93 29.25 3.37 -3.78
C TYR A 93 30.76 3.63 -3.77
N HIS A 94 31.35 3.63 -2.59
CA HIS A 94 32.81 3.61 -2.44
C HIS A 94 33.25 2.66 -1.31
N PRO A 95 34.44 2.07 -1.43
CA PRO A 95 34.97 1.20 -0.37
C PRO A 95 35.03 1.91 0.98
N GLY A 96 34.62 1.20 2.02
CA GLY A 96 34.57 1.73 3.38
C GLY A 96 33.23 2.33 3.80
N MET A 97 32.28 2.46 2.87
CA MET A 97 30.90 2.82 3.27
C MET A 97 30.31 1.74 4.18
N THR A 98 29.57 2.19 5.17
CA THR A 98 28.65 1.33 5.91
C THR A 98 27.39 1.03 5.08
N ASP A 99 26.68 -0.02 5.42
CA ASP A 99 25.39 -0.34 4.81
C ASP A 99 24.34 0.77 5.02
N ARG A 100 24.40 1.47 6.16
CA ARG A 100 23.57 2.64 6.45
C ARG A 100 23.87 3.81 5.50
N GLU A 101 25.13 4.14 5.27
CA GLU A 101 25.50 5.20 4.32
C GLU A 101 25.05 4.85 2.91
N LEU A 102 25.24 3.60 2.49
CA LEU A 102 24.74 3.15 1.19
C LEU A 102 23.19 3.20 1.12
N SER A 103 22.50 2.83 2.18
CA SER A 103 21.03 2.92 2.26
C SER A 103 20.55 4.36 2.06
N VAL A 104 21.20 5.33 2.67
CA VAL A 104 20.87 6.77 2.53
C VAL A 104 21.07 7.21 1.07
N GLU A 105 22.17 6.79 0.41
CA GLU A 105 22.42 7.13 -0.99
C GLU A 105 21.40 6.47 -1.94
N VAL A 106 21.06 5.21 -1.72
CA VAL A 106 20.03 4.51 -2.50
C VAL A 106 18.68 5.22 -2.34
N GLU A 107 18.30 5.57 -1.11
CA GLU A 107 17.06 6.31 -0.86
C GLU A 107 17.08 7.69 -1.54
N ARG A 108 18.20 8.42 -1.49
CA ARG A 108 18.36 9.68 -2.20
C ARG A 108 18.15 9.52 -3.70
N LEU A 109 18.76 8.53 -4.33
CA LEU A 109 18.57 8.23 -5.75
C LEU A 109 17.12 7.94 -6.07
N MET A 110 16.45 7.11 -5.28
CA MET A 110 15.03 6.78 -5.46
C MET A 110 14.13 8.01 -5.34
N ARG A 111 14.40 8.90 -4.37
CA ARG A 111 13.64 10.15 -4.19
C ARG A 111 13.83 11.12 -5.34
N LEU A 112 15.02 11.19 -5.92
CA LEU A 112 15.30 12.00 -7.12
C LEU A 112 14.51 11.52 -8.35
N GLU A 113 14.19 10.24 -8.41
CA GLU A 113 13.31 9.68 -9.46
C GLU A 113 11.81 9.76 -9.10
N GLY A 114 11.46 10.49 -8.03
CA GLY A 114 10.08 10.76 -7.62
C GLY A 114 9.46 9.78 -6.62
N CYS A 115 10.25 8.90 -6.02
CA CYS A 115 9.77 8.03 -4.96
C CYS A 115 9.43 8.82 -3.69
N LEU A 116 8.30 8.53 -3.06
CA LEU A 116 7.88 9.18 -1.82
C LEU A 116 8.71 8.76 -0.59
N GLY A 117 9.45 7.65 -0.68
CA GLY A 117 10.26 7.11 0.41
C GLY A 117 9.50 6.32 1.46
N ILE A 118 8.20 6.19 1.28
CA ILE A 118 7.30 5.41 2.12
C ILE A 118 6.32 4.63 1.25
N PHE A 119 5.79 3.54 1.77
CA PHE A 119 4.66 2.87 1.15
C PHE A 119 3.62 2.44 2.21
N ARG A 120 2.38 2.38 1.78
CA ARG A 120 1.28 1.96 2.64
C ARG A 120 1.12 0.45 2.55
N VAL A 121 1.12 -0.22 3.70
CA VAL A 121 1.01 -1.67 3.78
C VAL A 121 -0.40 -2.09 4.11
N PHE A 122 -0.96 -1.57 5.20
CA PHE A 122 -2.22 -2.02 5.76
C PHE A 122 -2.94 -0.89 6.49
N GLY A 123 -4.28 -0.90 6.48
CA GLY A 123 -5.07 0.05 7.25
C GLY A 123 -4.98 1.50 6.75
N GLN A 124 -5.50 2.41 7.54
CA GLN A 124 -5.67 3.82 7.15
C GLN A 124 -4.39 4.66 7.27
N SER A 125 -3.46 4.28 8.10
CA SER A 125 -2.27 5.09 8.43
C SER A 125 -1.01 4.26 8.62
N MET A 126 -0.99 3.01 8.17
CA MET A 126 0.19 2.17 8.30
C MET A 126 1.12 2.39 7.10
N GLU A 127 1.98 3.37 7.25
CA GLU A 127 3.02 3.71 6.29
C GLU A 127 4.35 3.24 6.84
N ILE A 128 5.12 2.53 6.01
CA ILE A 128 6.45 2.08 6.36
C ILE A 128 7.47 2.63 5.38
N PHE A 129 8.72 2.74 5.82
CA PHE A 129 9.84 3.09 4.95
C PHE A 129 10.17 1.95 3.96
N MET A 130 10.95 2.24 2.94
CA MET A 130 11.19 1.36 1.79
C MET A 130 12.06 0.13 2.07
N GLY A 131 12.35 -0.20 3.29
CA GLY A 131 13.23 -1.30 3.65
C GLY A 131 14.65 -0.84 3.96
N SER A 132 15.56 -1.79 4.10
CA SER A 132 16.95 -1.55 4.50
C SER A 132 17.91 -2.12 3.47
N VAL A 133 19.05 -1.46 3.31
CA VAL A 133 20.23 -2.02 2.67
C VAL A 133 21.12 -2.57 3.78
N LEU A 134 21.40 -3.86 3.75
CA LEU A 134 22.16 -4.53 4.81
C LEU A 134 23.37 -5.26 4.21
N ALA A 135 24.49 -5.26 4.91
CA ALA A 135 25.71 -5.92 4.50
C ALA A 135 26.43 -6.63 5.67
N GLY A 136 27.25 -7.61 5.34
CA GLY A 136 28.10 -8.33 6.30
C GLY A 136 27.33 -8.98 7.44
N ASP A 137 27.82 -8.83 8.67
CA ASP A 137 27.21 -9.39 9.88
C ASP A 137 25.81 -8.84 10.15
N ASN A 138 25.56 -7.60 9.74
CA ASN A 138 24.24 -6.99 9.87
C ASN A 138 23.20 -7.69 8.99
N ALA A 139 23.56 -8.00 7.74
CA ALA A 139 22.72 -8.78 6.83
C ALA A 139 22.51 -10.23 7.31
N ALA A 140 23.49 -10.80 7.98
CA ALA A 140 23.43 -12.17 8.51
C ALA A 140 22.61 -12.29 9.81
N THR A 141 22.23 -11.17 10.43
CA THR A 141 21.47 -11.18 11.69
C THR A 141 19.98 -11.30 11.39
N PRO A 142 19.31 -12.38 11.84
CA PRO A 142 17.88 -12.54 11.60
C PRO A 142 17.07 -11.51 12.37
N SER A 143 16.01 -10.99 11.73
CA SER A 143 15.02 -10.16 12.41
C SER A 143 14.12 -11.04 13.29
N PRO A 144 13.73 -10.57 14.50
CA PRO A 144 12.74 -11.24 15.32
C PRO A 144 11.32 -11.16 14.74
N TYR A 145 11.12 -10.35 13.71
CA TYR A 145 9.83 -10.13 13.07
C TYR A 145 9.80 -10.74 11.67
N ASP A 146 8.67 -11.29 11.30
CA ASP A 146 8.39 -11.80 9.95
C ASP A 146 8.06 -10.67 8.97
N PHE A 147 8.95 -9.68 8.89
CA PHE A 147 8.87 -8.53 7.99
C PHE A 147 10.19 -8.38 7.23
N ALA A 148 10.15 -7.63 6.13
CA ALA A 148 11.33 -7.27 5.32
C ALA A 148 12.28 -6.27 6.01
N LEU A 149 12.30 -6.26 7.34
CA LEU A 149 13.19 -5.49 8.18
C LEU A 149 14.22 -6.47 8.76
N GLY A 150 15.45 -6.34 8.35
CA GLY A 150 16.57 -7.14 8.88
C GLY A 150 17.54 -6.27 9.66
N GLY A 151 18.64 -6.90 10.07
CA GLY A 151 19.74 -6.23 10.76
C GLY A 151 19.58 -6.15 12.28
N LYS A 152 20.70 -5.84 12.93
CA LYS A 152 20.75 -5.75 14.39
C LYS A 152 19.92 -4.61 14.95
N GLY A 153 19.84 -3.48 14.21
CA GLY A 153 19.25 -2.26 14.73
C GLY A 153 19.95 -1.75 15.99
N LEU A 154 19.30 -0.84 16.68
CA LEU A 154 19.74 -0.35 18.00
C LEU A 154 19.36 -1.33 19.11
N ASP A 155 18.30 -2.10 18.90
CA ASP A 155 17.69 -3.03 19.86
C ASP A 155 16.84 -4.04 19.10
N PRO A 156 16.65 -5.29 19.61
CA PRO A 156 15.81 -6.29 18.96
C PRO A 156 14.36 -5.85 18.68
N SER A 157 13.87 -4.86 19.42
CA SER A 157 12.54 -4.25 19.16
C SER A 157 12.52 -3.20 18.06
N LEU A 158 13.70 -2.74 17.62
CA LEU A 158 13.91 -1.72 16.58
C LEU A 158 14.88 -2.23 15.53
N PRO A 159 14.51 -3.29 14.77
CA PRO A 159 15.38 -3.83 13.73
C PRO A 159 15.60 -2.78 12.63
N GLY A 160 16.79 -2.81 12.08
CA GLY A 160 17.21 -1.89 11.02
C GLY A 160 18.72 -1.84 10.90
N GLY A 161 19.20 -1.37 9.79
CA GLY A 161 20.64 -1.20 9.53
C GLY A 161 21.28 -0.08 10.34
#